data_a2eb90a89a815acf101479e8f9851b56
#
_entry.id   a2eb90a89a815acf101479e8f9851b56
#
_cell.length_a   1.000
_cell.length_b   1.000
_cell.length_c   1.000
_cell.angle_alpha   90.00
_cell.angle_beta   90.00
_cell.angle_gamma   90.00
#
_symmetry.space_group_name_H-M   'P 1'
#
loop_
_entity.id
_entity.type
_entity.pdbx_description
1 polymer ?
#
loop_
_entity_poly.entity_id
_entity_poly.type
_entity_poly.pdbx_seq_one_letter_code
_entity_poly.pdbx_strand_id
1 'polypeptide(L)'
;NRKLNNTSKAEYLLTRAYLHQKLNESNEALILLEEGLKYIGKSPNKARYNFVCGQLHESLGNNLAARKYYRNVLKSKPEYEMAFNAQLGLLSSESLANNTNILFGEMLEDRKNLDNKGTIYQKMAQTEARKKNYKEAISFYNQSIANAGDNAPIKAGSYQAIADIYLDVFQDYEKAGSYYDSTIVTLPKNESNFDKLSLKALNLNEFIRS
;
A
#
# COMPACT_ATOMS: atom_id res chain seq x y z
N ASN A 1 -17.14 -2.72 40.13
CA ASN A 1 -16.24 -2.47 39.00
C ASN A 1 -15.22 -3.60 38.89
N ARG A 2 -15.52 -4.68 38.16
CA ARG A 2 -14.51 -5.69 37.84
C ARG A 2 -13.50 -5.08 36.88
N LYS A 3 -12.26 -4.89 37.31
CA LYS A 3 -11.16 -4.53 36.39
C LYS A 3 -11.02 -5.63 35.36
N LEU A 4 -11.13 -5.30 34.07
CA LEU A 4 -10.84 -6.24 32.98
C LEU A 4 -9.42 -6.77 33.13
N ASN A 5 -9.22 -8.06 32.93
CA ASN A 5 -7.88 -8.62 32.84
C ASN A 5 -7.21 -8.14 31.52
N ASN A 6 -5.89 -8.30 31.40
CA ASN A 6 -5.14 -7.79 30.24
C ASN A 6 -5.65 -8.38 28.90
N THR A 7 -6.04 -9.65 28.88
CA THR A 7 -6.56 -10.30 27.68
C THR A 7 -7.87 -9.66 27.23
N SER A 8 -8.85 -9.54 28.15
CA SER A 8 -10.15 -8.91 27.84
C SER A 8 -9.99 -7.42 27.48
N LYS A 9 -9.01 -6.74 28.08
CA LYS A 9 -8.71 -5.36 27.73
C LYS A 9 -8.13 -5.26 26.32
N ALA A 10 -7.20 -6.14 25.94
CA ALA A 10 -6.66 -6.22 24.60
C ALA A 10 -7.76 -6.51 23.58
N GLU A 11 -8.59 -7.54 23.80
CA GLU A 11 -9.69 -7.89 22.89
C GLU A 11 -10.66 -6.73 22.67
N TYR A 12 -11.08 -6.05 23.74
CA TYR A 12 -11.95 -4.89 23.66
C TYR A 12 -11.35 -3.77 22.79
N LEU A 13 -10.09 -3.41 23.05
CA LEU A 13 -9.42 -2.33 22.31
C LEU A 13 -9.20 -2.69 20.83
N LEU A 14 -8.78 -3.93 20.55
CA LEU A 14 -8.53 -4.39 19.19
C LEU A 14 -9.82 -4.54 18.38
N THR A 15 -10.92 -4.95 19.02
CA THR A 15 -12.24 -5.00 18.36
C THR A 15 -12.73 -3.60 18.00
N ARG A 16 -12.57 -2.64 18.91
CA ARG A 16 -12.92 -1.24 18.63
C ARG A 16 -12.03 -0.66 17.52
N ALA A 17 -10.73 -0.94 17.55
CA ALA A 17 -9.82 -0.51 16.50
C ALA A 17 -10.25 -1.02 15.11
N TYR A 18 -10.66 -2.29 15.02
CA TYR A 18 -11.21 -2.86 13.79
C TYR A 18 -12.47 -2.12 13.31
N LEU A 19 -13.38 -1.76 14.23
CA LEU A 19 -14.57 -0.98 13.89
C LEU A 19 -14.19 0.38 13.31
N HIS A 20 -13.30 1.13 13.97
CA HIS A 20 -12.84 2.44 13.47
C HIS A 20 -12.13 2.30 12.11
N GLN A 21 -11.37 1.23 11.88
CA GLN A 21 -10.77 0.95 10.58
C GLN A 21 -11.84 0.74 9.49
N LYS A 22 -12.96 0.06 9.79
CA LYS A 22 -14.08 -0.11 8.87
C LYS A 22 -14.82 1.19 8.56
N LEU A 23 -14.78 2.14 9.49
CA LEU A 23 -15.34 3.48 9.32
C LEU A 23 -14.36 4.47 8.65
N ASN A 24 -13.17 4.00 8.23
CA ASN A 24 -12.07 4.81 7.68
C ASN A 24 -11.53 5.88 8.66
N GLU A 25 -11.71 5.67 9.96
CA GLU A 25 -11.21 6.52 11.04
C GLU A 25 -9.82 6.03 11.46
N SER A 26 -8.82 6.29 10.59
CA SER A 26 -7.47 5.71 10.72
C SER A 26 -6.72 6.12 11.98
N ASN A 27 -6.90 7.37 12.45
CA ASN A 27 -6.23 7.85 13.66
C ASN A 27 -6.77 7.16 14.92
N GLU A 28 -8.08 7.07 15.04
CA GLU A 28 -8.77 6.42 16.16
C GLU A 28 -8.44 4.92 16.18
N ALA A 29 -8.46 4.27 15.02
CA ALA A 29 -8.06 2.88 14.89
C ALA A 29 -6.63 2.66 15.35
N LEU A 30 -5.70 3.54 14.97
CA LEU A 30 -4.29 3.44 15.32
C LEU A 30 -4.07 3.58 16.84
N ILE A 31 -4.67 4.59 17.47
CA ILE A 31 -4.58 4.80 18.92
C ILE A 31 -5.03 3.54 19.69
N LEU A 32 -6.16 2.97 19.29
CA LEU A 32 -6.71 1.78 19.93
C LEU A 32 -5.87 0.52 19.68
N LEU A 33 -5.31 0.37 18.47
CA LEU A 33 -4.39 -0.73 18.14
C LEU A 33 -3.12 -0.67 18.98
N GLU A 34 -2.50 0.49 19.06
CA GLU A 34 -1.28 0.70 19.84
C GLU A 34 -1.50 0.45 21.34
N GLU A 35 -2.62 0.91 21.86
CA GLU A 35 -2.99 0.64 23.26
C GLU A 35 -3.27 -0.86 23.46
N GLY A 36 -4.02 -1.51 22.58
CA GLY A 36 -4.31 -2.95 22.64
C GLY A 36 -3.05 -3.80 22.58
N LEU A 37 -2.06 -3.41 21.77
CA LEU A 37 -0.77 -4.13 21.66
C LEU A 37 0.02 -4.17 22.98
N LYS A 38 -0.20 -3.25 23.91
CA LYS A 38 0.45 -3.25 25.25
C LYS A 38 -0.07 -4.38 26.12
N TYR A 39 -1.29 -4.86 25.90
CA TYR A 39 -1.97 -5.88 26.71
C TYR A 39 -2.02 -7.25 26.06
N ILE A 40 -1.73 -7.40 24.76
CA ILE A 40 -1.91 -8.66 24.02
C ILE A 40 -0.95 -9.78 24.43
N GLY A 41 0.13 -9.49 25.14
CA GLY A 41 1.10 -10.51 25.59
C GLY A 41 1.76 -11.29 24.44
N LYS A 42 1.94 -12.61 24.65
CA LYS A 42 2.40 -13.54 23.61
C LYS A 42 1.17 -14.08 22.87
N SER A 43 0.94 -13.63 21.65
CA SER A 43 -0.17 -14.03 20.80
C SER A 43 0.29 -14.22 19.35
N PRO A 44 -0.18 -15.25 18.65
CA PRO A 44 0.08 -15.44 17.22
C PRO A 44 -0.38 -14.22 16.38
N ASN A 45 -1.46 -13.57 16.82
CA ASN A 45 -2.01 -12.40 16.11
C ASN A 45 -1.22 -11.11 16.31
N LYS A 46 -0.22 -11.10 17.21
CA LYS A 46 0.57 -9.90 17.49
C LYS A 46 1.31 -9.39 16.24
N ALA A 47 1.79 -10.28 15.38
CA ALA A 47 2.40 -9.93 14.10
C ALA A 47 1.41 -9.20 13.21
N ARG A 48 0.17 -9.70 13.08
CA ARG A 48 -0.89 -9.09 12.28
C ARG A 48 -1.24 -7.69 12.77
N TYR A 49 -1.37 -7.48 14.06
CA TYR A 49 -1.66 -6.15 14.60
C TYR A 49 -0.49 -5.17 14.41
N ASN A 50 0.77 -5.62 14.57
CA ASN A 50 1.92 -4.80 14.20
C ASN A 50 1.90 -4.46 12.70
N PHE A 51 1.52 -5.40 11.82
CA PHE A 51 1.43 -5.15 10.39
C PHE A 51 0.40 -4.06 10.08
N VAL A 52 -0.80 -4.13 10.67
CA VAL A 52 -1.84 -3.10 10.50
C VAL A 52 -1.38 -1.74 11.05
N CYS A 53 -0.72 -1.69 12.21
CA CYS A 53 -0.11 -0.44 12.70
C CYS A 53 0.91 0.13 11.71
N GLY A 54 1.75 -0.72 11.12
CA GLY A 54 2.70 -0.32 10.08
C GLY A 54 2.01 0.32 8.88
N GLN A 55 0.94 -0.31 8.38
CA GLN A 55 0.15 0.21 7.24
C GLN A 55 -0.54 1.54 7.58
N LEU A 56 -1.16 1.66 8.75
CA LEU A 56 -1.82 2.90 9.18
C LEU A 56 -0.80 4.03 9.35
N HIS A 57 0.35 3.79 9.97
CA HIS A 57 1.40 4.78 10.05
C HIS A 57 1.95 5.19 8.66
N GLU A 58 2.11 4.23 7.75
CA GLU A 58 2.54 4.51 6.37
C GLU A 58 1.51 5.42 5.66
N SER A 59 0.21 5.11 5.76
CA SER A 59 -0.86 5.91 5.16
C SER A 59 -0.98 7.33 5.74
N LEU A 60 -0.62 7.50 7.01
CA LEU A 60 -0.57 8.79 7.70
C LEU A 60 0.76 9.55 7.50
N GLY A 61 1.69 9.00 6.70
CA GLY A 61 3.01 9.60 6.45
C GLY A 61 4.02 9.46 7.59
N ASN A 62 3.69 8.72 8.64
CA ASN A 62 4.54 8.50 9.81
C ASN A 62 5.56 7.38 9.56
N ASN A 63 6.46 7.58 8.58
CA ASN A 63 7.38 6.55 8.08
C ASN A 63 8.28 5.93 9.17
N LEU A 64 8.76 6.72 10.14
CA LEU A 64 9.60 6.18 11.23
C LEU A 64 8.84 5.18 12.10
N ALA A 65 7.59 5.47 12.42
CA ALA A 65 6.74 4.57 13.18
C ALA A 65 6.37 3.33 12.35
N ALA A 66 6.00 3.50 11.08
CA ALA A 66 5.72 2.39 10.16
C ALA A 66 6.88 1.38 10.14
N ARG A 67 8.12 1.86 9.97
CA ARG A 67 9.35 1.02 9.99
C ARG A 67 9.49 0.22 11.29
N LYS A 68 9.25 0.84 12.43
CA LYS A 68 9.29 0.15 13.74
C LYS A 68 8.32 -1.02 13.77
N TYR A 69 7.09 -0.81 13.30
CA TYR A 69 6.06 -1.84 13.31
C TYR A 69 6.35 -2.96 12.30
N TYR A 70 6.78 -2.64 11.07
CA TYR A 70 7.19 -3.66 10.09
C TYR A 70 8.38 -4.49 10.57
N ARG A 71 9.38 -3.87 11.23
CA ARG A 71 10.48 -4.63 11.87
C ARG A 71 9.98 -5.56 12.96
N ASN A 72 8.98 -5.17 13.74
CA ASN A 72 8.38 -6.05 14.76
C ASN A 72 7.67 -7.25 14.13
N VAL A 73 7.02 -7.07 12.96
CA VAL A 73 6.46 -8.17 12.18
C VAL A 73 7.55 -9.15 11.80
N LEU A 74 8.63 -8.69 11.16
CA LEU A 74 9.72 -9.54 10.67
C LEU A 74 10.43 -10.29 11.82
N LYS A 75 10.60 -9.67 12.99
CA LYS A 75 11.16 -10.32 14.19
C LYS A 75 10.32 -11.49 14.70
N SER A 76 9.02 -11.51 14.43
CA SER A 76 8.12 -12.60 14.86
C SER A 76 8.20 -13.84 13.97
N LYS A 77 9.01 -13.83 12.91
CA LYS A 77 9.12 -14.89 11.89
C LYS A 77 7.74 -15.30 11.35
N PRO A 78 6.99 -14.36 10.75
CA PRO A 78 5.67 -14.62 10.22
C PRO A 78 5.72 -15.54 8.98
N GLU A 79 4.55 -16.00 8.52
CA GLU A 79 4.43 -16.69 7.25
C GLU A 79 4.90 -15.82 6.08
N TYR A 80 5.22 -16.46 4.94
CA TYR A 80 5.86 -15.82 3.80
C TYR A 80 5.13 -14.54 3.33
N GLU A 81 3.82 -14.60 3.11
CA GLU A 81 3.07 -13.43 2.61
C GLU A 81 3.17 -12.21 3.54
N MET A 82 3.04 -12.45 4.85
CA MET A 82 3.16 -11.37 5.83
C MET A 82 4.59 -10.85 5.91
N ALA A 83 5.60 -11.74 5.83
CA ALA A 83 7.00 -11.34 5.79
C ALA A 83 7.30 -10.49 4.54
N PHE A 84 6.86 -10.94 3.37
CA PHE A 84 7.03 -10.27 2.10
C PHE A 84 6.42 -8.84 2.13
N ASN A 85 5.15 -8.73 2.54
CA ASN A 85 4.48 -7.43 2.61
C ASN A 85 5.09 -6.50 3.67
N ALA A 86 5.54 -7.05 4.82
CA ALA A 86 6.22 -6.26 5.85
C ALA A 86 7.60 -5.77 5.36
N GLN A 87 8.31 -6.56 4.56
CA GLN A 87 9.57 -6.17 3.95
C GLN A 87 9.36 -5.05 2.91
N LEU A 88 8.35 -5.18 2.06
CA LEU A 88 7.96 -4.13 1.12
C LEU A 88 7.61 -2.81 1.84
N GLY A 89 6.79 -2.89 2.89
CA GLY A 89 6.42 -1.73 3.70
C GLY A 89 7.63 -1.09 4.40
N LEU A 90 8.56 -1.93 4.91
CA LEU A 90 9.80 -1.44 5.52
C LEU A 90 10.64 -0.67 4.50
N LEU A 91 10.88 -1.25 3.32
CA LEU A 91 11.66 -0.61 2.27
C LEU A 91 11.00 0.68 1.76
N SER A 92 9.70 0.66 1.53
CA SER A 92 8.98 1.85 1.09
C SER A 92 9.02 2.98 2.12
N SER A 93 9.06 2.65 3.41
CA SER A 93 9.19 3.63 4.49
C SER A 93 10.63 4.17 4.66
N GLU A 94 11.63 3.51 4.08
CA GLU A 94 13.06 3.90 4.08
C GLU A 94 13.43 4.82 2.90
N SER A 95 12.47 5.39 2.22
CA SER A 95 12.59 6.09 0.92
C SER A 95 13.69 7.14 0.78
N LEU A 96 14.36 7.54 1.85
CA LEU A 96 15.50 8.47 1.84
C LEU A 96 16.88 7.77 1.94
N ALA A 97 16.91 6.45 2.10
CA ALA A 97 18.19 5.72 2.16
C ALA A 97 18.68 5.39 0.74
N ASN A 98 19.93 5.68 0.45
CA ASN A 98 20.56 5.44 -0.85
C ASN A 98 20.55 3.97 -1.30
N ASN A 99 20.29 3.04 -0.40
CA ASN A 99 20.34 1.59 -0.66
C ASN A 99 18.96 0.94 -0.93
N THR A 100 17.87 1.72 -0.92
CA THR A 100 16.51 1.14 -1.06
C THR A 100 16.34 0.40 -2.39
N ASN A 101 16.88 0.95 -3.48
CA ASN A 101 16.79 0.32 -4.80
C ASN A 101 17.61 -0.99 -4.89
N ILE A 102 18.74 -1.09 -4.17
CA ILE A 102 19.52 -2.33 -4.08
C ILE A 102 18.70 -3.42 -3.38
N LEU A 103 18.08 -3.07 -2.25
CA LEU A 103 17.26 -4.02 -1.47
C LEU A 103 16.00 -4.47 -2.23
N PHE A 104 15.37 -3.59 -3.01
CA PHE A 104 14.31 -4.00 -3.95
C PHE A 104 14.84 -4.92 -5.04
N GLY A 105 16.06 -4.66 -5.54
CA GLY A 105 16.73 -5.53 -6.51
C GLY A 105 16.92 -6.96 -5.96
N GLU A 106 17.40 -7.09 -4.72
CA GLU A 106 17.53 -8.39 -4.04
C GLU A 106 16.18 -9.11 -3.94
N MET A 107 15.09 -8.38 -3.64
CA MET A 107 13.74 -8.97 -3.65
C MET A 107 13.30 -9.45 -5.02
N LEU A 108 13.67 -8.75 -6.10
CA LEU A 108 13.34 -9.15 -7.48
C LEU A 108 14.11 -10.39 -7.94
N GLU A 109 15.31 -10.61 -7.40
CA GLU A 109 16.16 -11.78 -7.70
C GLU A 109 15.75 -13.04 -6.91
N ASP A 110 15.08 -12.87 -5.77
CA ASP A 110 14.63 -14.03 -4.96
C ASP A 110 13.53 -14.79 -5.72
N ARG A 111 13.81 -16.08 -6.00
CA ARG A 111 12.87 -16.99 -6.69
C ARG A 111 11.51 -17.13 -6.01
N LYS A 112 11.44 -16.92 -4.70
CA LYS A 112 10.17 -16.95 -3.96
C LYS A 112 9.22 -15.80 -4.35
N ASN A 113 9.77 -14.75 -4.95
CA ASN A 113 9.05 -13.53 -5.31
C ASN A 113 8.67 -13.47 -6.80
N LEU A 114 8.84 -14.54 -7.57
CA LEU A 114 8.59 -14.54 -9.02
C LEU A 114 7.19 -14.04 -9.37
N ASP A 115 6.17 -14.52 -8.67
CA ASP A 115 4.77 -14.14 -8.90
C ASP A 115 4.43 -12.76 -8.31
N ASN A 116 5.33 -12.19 -7.51
CA ASN A 116 5.16 -10.92 -6.83
C ASN A 116 5.96 -9.76 -7.46
N LYS A 117 6.65 -10.00 -8.58
CA LYS A 117 7.48 -8.96 -9.24
C LYS A 117 6.69 -7.70 -9.57
N GLY A 118 5.46 -7.84 -10.07
CA GLY A 118 4.58 -6.71 -10.32
C GLY A 118 4.34 -5.84 -9.08
N THR A 119 4.12 -6.47 -7.94
CA THR A 119 3.93 -5.79 -6.64
C THR A 119 5.21 -5.08 -6.18
N ILE A 120 6.38 -5.70 -6.37
CA ILE A 120 7.67 -5.09 -6.02
C ILE A 120 7.91 -3.84 -6.86
N TYR A 121 7.76 -3.94 -8.19
CA TYR A 121 7.90 -2.79 -9.09
C TYR A 121 6.90 -1.67 -8.78
N GLN A 122 5.65 -2.01 -8.43
CA GLN A 122 4.67 -1.00 -8.01
C GLN A 122 5.12 -0.25 -6.75
N LYS A 123 5.71 -0.95 -5.76
CA LYS A 123 6.25 -0.31 -4.55
C LYS A 123 7.49 0.54 -4.85
N MET A 124 8.36 0.11 -5.77
CA MET A 124 9.47 0.92 -6.26
C MET A 124 8.96 2.21 -6.90
N ALA A 125 7.97 2.10 -7.79
CA ALA A 125 7.34 3.24 -8.45
C ALA A 125 6.74 4.24 -7.46
N GLN A 126 5.97 3.74 -6.48
CA GLN A 126 5.40 4.56 -5.41
C GLN A 126 6.49 5.28 -4.59
N THR A 127 7.62 4.61 -4.38
CA THR A 127 8.76 5.18 -3.64
C THR A 127 9.40 6.32 -4.44
N GLU A 128 9.63 6.15 -5.74
CA GLU A 128 10.18 7.19 -6.61
C GLU A 128 9.19 8.35 -6.82
N ALA A 129 7.89 8.08 -6.92
CA ALA A 129 6.87 9.13 -7.00
C ALA A 129 6.86 10.03 -5.76
N ARG A 130 7.02 9.47 -4.55
CA ARG A 130 7.16 10.25 -3.30
C ARG A 130 8.42 11.11 -3.27
N LYS A 131 9.50 10.68 -3.93
CA LYS A 131 10.72 11.47 -4.12
C LYS A 131 10.58 12.52 -5.22
N LYS A 132 9.42 12.57 -5.91
CA LYS A 132 9.14 13.40 -7.09
C LYS A 132 9.98 13.01 -8.32
N ASN A 133 10.54 11.81 -8.35
CA ASN A 133 11.23 11.23 -9.50
C ASN A 133 10.21 10.62 -10.46
N TYR A 134 9.33 11.43 -11.03
CA TYR A 134 8.15 10.95 -11.75
C TYR A 134 8.46 10.13 -13.01
N LYS A 135 9.54 10.45 -13.71
CA LYS A 135 9.95 9.68 -14.92
C LYS A 135 10.35 8.26 -14.53
N GLU A 136 11.13 8.12 -13.46
CA GLU A 136 11.53 6.84 -12.91
C GLU A 136 10.34 6.06 -12.34
N ALA A 137 9.44 6.76 -11.65
CA ALA A 137 8.20 6.17 -11.15
C ALA A 137 7.36 5.56 -12.29
N ILE A 138 7.17 6.29 -13.40
CA ILE A 138 6.46 5.78 -14.58
C ILE A 138 7.18 4.56 -15.17
N SER A 139 8.51 4.57 -15.23
CA SER A 139 9.29 3.42 -15.70
C SER A 139 9.00 2.18 -14.85
N PHE A 140 9.04 2.30 -13.51
CA PHE A 140 8.73 1.20 -12.61
C PHE A 140 7.24 0.78 -12.64
N TYR A 141 6.29 1.70 -12.81
CA TYR A 141 4.89 1.34 -13.00
C TYR A 141 4.70 0.52 -14.29
N ASN A 142 5.38 0.87 -15.38
CA ASN A 142 5.34 0.07 -16.61
C ASN A 142 5.93 -1.34 -16.38
N GLN A 143 7.03 -1.44 -15.61
CA GLN A 143 7.57 -2.75 -15.20
C GLN A 143 6.58 -3.52 -14.33
N SER A 144 5.87 -2.84 -13.44
CA SER A 144 4.79 -3.44 -12.63
C SER A 144 3.71 -4.05 -13.51
N ILE A 145 3.20 -3.30 -14.49
CA ILE A 145 2.17 -3.75 -15.42
C ILE A 145 2.65 -4.99 -16.20
N ALA A 146 3.88 -4.95 -16.73
CA ALA A 146 4.47 -6.04 -17.50
C ALA A 146 4.67 -7.33 -16.68
N ASN A 147 4.90 -7.21 -15.36
CA ASN A 147 5.21 -8.34 -14.48
C ASN A 147 4.04 -8.73 -13.54
N ALA A 148 2.87 -8.11 -13.67
CA ALA A 148 1.73 -8.40 -12.79
C ALA A 148 0.96 -9.68 -13.17
N GLY A 149 1.30 -10.36 -14.30
CA GLY A 149 0.55 -11.53 -14.74
C GLY A 149 -0.95 -11.23 -14.86
N ASP A 150 -1.78 -12.03 -14.20
CA ASP A 150 -3.24 -11.84 -14.18
C ASP A 150 -3.73 -11.01 -13.00
N ASN A 151 -2.83 -10.37 -12.27
CA ASN A 151 -3.18 -9.54 -11.11
C ASN A 151 -3.76 -8.18 -11.58
N ALA A 152 -5.07 -8.17 -11.87
CA ALA A 152 -5.78 -7.00 -12.34
C ALA A 152 -5.67 -5.79 -11.36
N PRO A 153 -5.79 -5.94 -10.03
CA PRO A 153 -5.59 -4.84 -9.10
C PRO A 153 -4.23 -4.16 -9.21
N ILE A 154 -3.14 -4.92 -9.35
CA ILE A 154 -1.78 -4.36 -9.52
C ILE A 154 -1.65 -3.60 -10.84
N LYS A 155 -2.17 -4.18 -11.94
CA LYS A 155 -2.16 -3.50 -13.25
C LYS A 155 -2.97 -2.21 -13.22
N ALA A 156 -4.23 -2.28 -12.77
CA ALA A 156 -5.12 -1.12 -12.72
C ALA A 156 -4.57 -0.02 -11.82
N GLY A 157 -4.05 -0.38 -10.63
CA GLY A 157 -3.42 0.60 -9.73
C GLY A 157 -2.18 1.25 -10.34
N SER A 158 -1.41 0.52 -11.15
CA SER A 158 -0.23 1.08 -11.83
C SER A 158 -0.64 1.99 -13.00
N TYR A 159 -1.64 1.63 -13.80
CA TYR A 159 -2.21 2.49 -14.84
C TYR A 159 -2.77 3.79 -14.24
N GLN A 160 -3.56 3.68 -13.17
CA GLN A 160 -4.11 4.83 -12.48
C GLN A 160 -3.02 5.77 -11.98
N ALA A 161 -1.97 5.24 -11.35
CA ALA A 161 -0.87 6.06 -10.83
C ALA A 161 -0.12 6.80 -11.95
N ILE A 162 0.07 6.17 -13.11
CA ILE A 162 0.65 6.84 -14.30
C ILE A 162 -0.30 7.94 -14.79
N ALA A 163 -1.61 7.66 -14.86
CA ALA A 163 -2.62 8.64 -15.27
C ALA A 163 -2.61 9.87 -14.35
N ASP A 164 -2.58 9.64 -13.02
CA ASP A 164 -2.51 10.72 -12.02
C ASP A 164 -1.22 11.56 -12.20
N ILE A 165 -0.06 10.94 -12.48
CA ILE A 165 1.19 11.66 -12.75
C ILE A 165 1.09 12.52 -14.02
N TYR A 166 0.54 11.98 -15.11
CA TYR A 166 0.36 12.76 -16.34
C TYR A 166 -0.64 13.92 -16.15
N LEU A 167 -1.73 13.69 -15.41
CA LEU A 167 -2.73 14.71 -15.13
C LEU A 167 -2.18 15.82 -14.24
N ASP A 168 -1.66 15.44 -13.05
CA ASP A 168 -1.41 16.39 -11.97
C ASP A 168 -0.02 17.03 -12.05
N VAL A 169 0.96 16.34 -12.67
CA VAL A 169 2.35 16.80 -12.72
C VAL A 169 2.75 17.31 -14.09
N PHE A 170 2.50 16.51 -15.13
CA PHE A 170 2.91 16.87 -16.49
C PHE A 170 1.85 17.65 -17.26
N GLN A 171 0.59 17.67 -16.77
CA GLN A 171 -0.55 18.32 -17.43
C GLN A 171 -0.74 17.82 -18.88
N ASP A 172 -0.36 16.57 -19.13
CA ASP A 172 -0.54 15.88 -20.40
C ASP A 172 -1.88 15.11 -20.36
N TYR A 173 -2.95 15.84 -20.68
CA TYR A 173 -4.32 15.35 -20.55
C TYR A 173 -4.62 14.17 -21.48
N GLU A 174 -4.03 14.15 -22.69
CA GLU A 174 -4.22 13.05 -23.64
C GLU A 174 -3.66 11.72 -23.10
N LYS A 175 -2.41 11.76 -22.59
CA LYS A 175 -1.83 10.57 -21.96
C LYS A 175 -2.57 10.20 -20.70
N ALA A 176 -2.95 11.16 -19.87
CA ALA A 176 -3.73 10.88 -18.66
C ALA A 176 -5.03 10.15 -19.01
N GLY A 177 -5.79 10.62 -20.02
CA GLY A 177 -7.01 9.99 -20.50
C GLY A 177 -6.77 8.55 -20.96
N SER A 178 -5.76 8.32 -21.79
CA SER A 178 -5.41 6.97 -22.28
C SER A 178 -5.08 5.99 -21.15
N TYR A 179 -4.38 6.46 -20.11
CA TYR A 179 -4.06 5.62 -18.95
C TYR A 179 -5.26 5.39 -18.02
N TYR A 180 -6.17 6.36 -17.86
CA TYR A 180 -7.43 6.14 -17.16
C TYR A 180 -8.32 5.13 -17.90
N ASP A 181 -8.41 5.19 -19.22
CA ASP A 181 -9.13 4.20 -20.01
C ASP A 181 -8.56 2.80 -19.80
N SER A 182 -7.22 2.67 -19.80
CA SER A 182 -6.54 1.41 -19.47
C SER A 182 -6.86 0.93 -18.06
N THR A 183 -6.98 1.85 -17.10
CA THR A 183 -7.37 1.54 -15.73
C THR A 183 -8.78 0.93 -15.70
N ILE A 184 -9.76 1.58 -16.35
CA ILE A 184 -11.17 1.13 -16.37
C ILE A 184 -11.33 -0.22 -17.05
N VAL A 185 -10.62 -0.45 -18.15
CA VAL A 185 -10.66 -1.75 -18.85
C VAL A 185 -10.09 -2.88 -17.99
N THR A 186 -9.10 -2.59 -17.15
CA THR A 186 -8.40 -3.57 -16.32
C THR A 186 -9.08 -3.79 -14.97
N LEU A 187 -9.69 -2.75 -14.40
CA LEU A 187 -10.27 -2.80 -13.06
C LEU A 187 -11.58 -3.62 -13.05
N PRO A 188 -11.75 -4.58 -12.13
CA PRO A 188 -13.01 -5.28 -11.97
C PRO A 188 -14.17 -4.31 -11.64
N LYS A 189 -15.33 -4.48 -12.29
CA LYS A 189 -16.49 -3.58 -12.13
C LYS A 189 -17.08 -3.56 -10.71
N ASN A 190 -16.82 -4.56 -9.91
CA ASN A 190 -17.26 -4.65 -8.52
C ASN A 190 -16.32 -3.95 -7.52
N GLU A 191 -15.23 -3.36 -7.99
CA GLU A 191 -14.35 -2.58 -7.15
C GLU A 191 -15.02 -1.27 -6.70
N SER A 192 -14.86 -0.92 -5.43
CA SER A 192 -15.56 0.19 -4.78
C SER A 192 -15.28 1.57 -5.39
N ASN A 193 -14.19 1.71 -6.12
CA ASN A 193 -13.78 2.95 -6.79
C ASN A 193 -14.02 2.96 -8.30
N PHE A 194 -14.61 1.89 -8.87
CA PHE A 194 -14.83 1.75 -10.31
C PHE A 194 -15.65 2.91 -10.89
N ASP A 195 -16.81 3.21 -10.30
CA ASP A 195 -17.70 4.28 -10.78
C ASP A 195 -17.03 5.66 -10.72
N LYS A 196 -16.30 5.93 -9.64
CA LYS A 196 -15.56 7.18 -9.46
C LYS A 196 -14.48 7.36 -10.54
N LEU A 197 -13.72 6.30 -10.83
CA LEU A 197 -12.66 6.33 -11.84
C LEU A 197 -13.26 6.43 -13.25
N SER A 198 -14.37 5.72 -13.52
CA SER A 198 -15.07 5.81 -14.80
C SER A 198 -15.58 7.22 -15.07
N LEU A 199 -16.15 7.88 -14.07
CA LEU A 199 -16.59 9.27 -14.20
C LEU A 199 -15.39 10.23 -14.43
N LYS A 200 -14.28 10.01 -13.71
CA LYS A 200 -13.05 10.82 -13.90
C LYS A 200 -12.51 10.68 -15.33
N ALA A 201 -12.45 9.45 -15.86
CA ALA A 201 -12.01 9.18 -17.23
C ALA A 201 -12.95 9.83 -18.26
N LEU A 202 -14.27 9.72 -18.08
CA LEU A 202 -15.25 10.31 -18.96
C LEU A 202 -15.11 11.84 -19.02
N ASN A 203 -15.10 12.51 -17.87
CA ASN A 203 -14.98 13.97 -17.79
C ASN A 203 -13.68 14.47 -18.41
N LEU A 204 -12.57 13.75 -18.23
CA LEU A 204 -11.29 14.10 -18.82
C LEU A 204 -11.32 13.95 -20.35
N ASN A 205 -11.92 12.86 -20.85
CA ASN A 205 -12.05 12.63 -22.29
C ASN A 205 -12.99 13.65 -22.97
N GLU A 206 -14.03 14.13 -22.28
CA GLU A 206 -14.88 15.23 -22.76
C GLU A 206 -14.09 16.55 -22.83
N PHE A 207 -13.30 16.84 -21.79
CA PHE A 207 -12.43 18.04 -21.77
C PHE A 207 -11.39 18.02 -22.90
N ILE A 208 -10.79 16.88 -23.21
CA ILE A 208 -9.80 16.75 -24.30
C ILE A 208 -10.42 17.02 -25.68
N ARG A 209 -11.72 16.72 -25.84
CA ARG A 209 -12.44 16.89 -27.13
C ARG A 209 -13.01 18.28 -27.33
N SER A 210 -13.12 19.10 -26.27
CA SER A 210 -13.65 20.47 -26.33
C SER A 210 -12.60 21.48 -26.80
#